data_63dd5802d03d984631d465ffc299a9ff
#
_entry.id   63dd5802d03d984631d465ffc299a9ff
#
_cell.length_a   1.000
_cell.length_b   1.000
_cell.length_c   1.000
_cell.angle_alpha   90.00
_cell.angle_beta   90.00
_cell.angle_gamma   90.00
#
_symmetry.space_group_name_H-M   'P 1'
#
loop_
_entity.id
_entity.type
_entity.pdbx_description
1 polymer ?
#
loop_
_entity_poly.entity_id
_entity_poly.type
_entity_poly.pdbx_seq_one_letter_code
_entity_poly.pdbx_strand_id
1 'polypeptide(L)'
;WFYGILGNNELDEAWIDEGFTTAQTRDYMMDRYGTIGFDWQSDEWTDKYQRKFWSFNNKLHNDQWSSINYILSGYDEPISRKSYLFKNSTSYRQNAYTKPSLMLNELKYILGDSLYYLSIQDFYKKWELKHVDEEKFIESVEKVSGKEFDWFFDAWLHDTRVMDYSIQKWHAKKNNDGTYKVFLKIKNLGNRHMPQLVETEFFDGSTERIWWENNYWNNEDEFIFDVSKKPARLSLDPDAQSLDVDYRNNSTKLKRKITFDWPGMNYKPRDKIVYTWLPSLYYNNIDSYSPGLQIRRSYGSFENQIVKLNHSLEKDPVYKKHSFYWYYEGSFKPVHNYRSFEFNFKVFDQPGLKSLKFEVNKTKFPNGYRSKPKQNYKLGFYVQSNVDTKRTNLFEPGKLSSIYFNHLMKSNYFEFETDISNSISPFSRWDFSKISFTIKFKQAKSFNSENVFRYLTGFTHAGI
;
A
#
# COMPACT_ATOMS: atom_id res chain seq x y z
N TRP A 1 -13.18 26.15 11.46
CA TRP A 1 -14.55 26.36 11.98
C TRP A 1 -14.78 25.46 13.19
N PHE A 2 -14.66 24.14 13.08
CA PHE A 2 -14.86 23.24 14.23
C PHE A 2 -13.92 23.60 15.38
N TYR A 3 -12.63 23.63 15.17
CA TYR A 3 -11.60 23.95 16.16
C TYR A 3 -11.85 25.26 16.96
N GLY A 4 -12.39 26.30 16.32
CA GLY A 4 -12.61 27.60 16.97
C GLY A 4 -13.98 27.81 17.59
N ILE A 5 -14.95 26.91 17.36
CA ILE A 5 -16.35 27.11 17.77
C ILE A 5 -16.86 25.98 18.65
N LEU A 6 -16.44 24.74 18.41
CA LEU A 6 -16.74 23.61 19.27
C LEU A 6 -15.53 23.33 20.16
N GLY A 7 -15.66 23.54 21.45
CA GLY A 7 -14.57 23.32 22.41
C GLY A 7 -14.53 21.84 22.82
N ASN A 8 -13.50 21.11 22.45
CA ASN A 8 -13.24 19.77 22.98
C ASN A 8 -12.02 19.76 23.90
N ASN A 9 -11.80 18.67 24.60
CA ASN A 9 -10.57 18.45 25.34
C ASN A 9 -9.53 17.76 24.43
N GLU A 10 -8.68 18.52 23.78
CA GLU A 10 -7.64 18.03 22.86
C GLU A 10 -6.67 17.02 23.50
N LEU A 11 -6.51 17.03 24.82
CA LEU A 11 -5.69 16.05 25.52
C LEU A 11 -6.32 14.67 25.57
N ASP A 12 -7.65 14.63 25.62
CA ASP A 12 -8.42 13.39 25.70
C ASP A 12 -8.95 12.95 24.33
N GLU A 13 -9.47 13.89 23.50
CA GLU A 13 -10.22 13.61 22.28
C GLU A 13 -9.79 14.51 21.11
N ALA A 14 -8.50 14.58 20.83
CA ALA A 14 -7.98 15.39 19.70
C ALA A 14 -8.61 15.08 18.34
N TRP A 15 -9.19 13.90 18.17
CA TRP A 15 -9.82 13.49 16.92
C TRP A 15 -11.08 14.31 16.57
N ILE A 16 -11.75 14.91 17.57
CA ILE A 16 -12.97 15.67 17.36
C ILE A 16 -12.70 16.94 16.57
N ASP A 17 -11.67 17.71 16.92
CA ASP A 17 -11.34 18.93 16.19
C ASP A 17 -10.46 18.65 14.95
N GLU A 18 -9.44 17.85 15.09
CA GLU A 18 -8.47 17.57 14.02
C GLU A 18 -9.06 16.66 12.93
N GLY A 19 -9.80 15.64 13.34
CA GLY A 19 -10.47 14.72 12.41
C GLY A 19 -11.58 15.38 11.60
N PHE A 20 -12.45 16.15 12.25
CA PHE A 20 -13.52 16.90 11.57
C PHE A 20 -12.94 17.95 10.63
N THR A 21 -11.96 18.73 11.09
CA THR A 21 -11.31 19.75 10.27
C THR A 21 -10.64 19.12 9.04
N THR A 22 -9.98 17.98 9.20
CA THR A 22 -9.36 17.23 8.09
C THR A 22 -10.39 16.72 7.10
N ALA A 23 -11.52 16.15 7.58
CA ALA A 23 -12.59 15.65 6.73
C ALA A 23 -13.24 16.77 5.93
N GLN A 24 -13.65 17.86 6.62
CA GLN A 24 -14.31 19.01 5.99
C GLN A 24 -13.39 19.72 4.99
N THR A 25 -12.10 19.83 5.31
CA THR A 25 -11.11 20.39 4.39
C THR A 25 -10.98 19.52 3.14
N ARG A 26 -10.90 18.19 3.28
CA ARG A 26 -10.86 17.28 2.14
C ARG A 26 -12.12 17.39 1.28
N ASP A 27 -13.30 17.38 1.89
CA ASP A 27 -14.57 17.49 1.18
C ASP A 27 -14.67 18.82 0.42
N TYR A 28 -14.32 19.94 1.04
CA TYR A 28 -14.25 21.25 0.39
C TYR A 28 -13.28 21.27 -0.79
N MET A 29 -12.09 20.69 -0.60
CA MET A 29 -11.08 20.65 -1.68
C MET A 29 -11.50 19.72 -2.81
N MET A 30 -12.21 18.63 -2.52
CA MET A 30 -12.73 17.73 -3.55
C MET A 30 -13.89 18.37 -4.33
N ASP A 31 -14.76 19.13 -3.66
CA ASP A 31 -15.83 19.87 -4.29
C ASP A 31 -15.28 20.97 -5.21
N ARG A 32 -14.37 21.80 -4.69
CA ARG A 32 -13.85 22.95 -5.42
C ARG A 32 -12.85 22.62 -6.53
N TYR A 33 -11.99 21.62 -6.34
CA TYR A 33 -10.87 21.30 -7.25
C TYR A 33 -10.96 19.88 -7.84
N GLY A 34 -12.06 19.17 -7.60
CA GLY A 34 -12.29 17.80 -8.04
C GLY A 34 -11.60 16.75 -7.17
N THR A 35 -12.05 15.53 -7.34
CA THR A 35 -11.64 14.37 -6.53
C THR A 35 -10.23 13.87 -6.85
N ILE A 36 -9.70 14.23 -8.01
CA ILE A 36 -8.42 13.74 -8.56
C ILE A 36 -7.41 14.87 -8.56
N GLY A 37 -6.19 14.60 -8.16
CA GLY A 37 -5.07 15.53 -8.28
C GLY A 37 -4.08 15.48 -7.13
N PHE A 38 -2.98 16.21 -7.32
CA PHE A 38 -2.07 16.57 -6.24
C PHE A 38 -2.67 17.68 -5.38
N ASP A 39 -2.07 17.83 -4.19
CA ASP A 39 -2.43 18.79 -3.18
C ASP A 39 -2.93 20.14 -3.71
N TRP A 40 -3.86 20.70 -3.00
CA TRP A 40 -4.21 22.11 -2.72
C TRP A 40 -3.90 23.19 -3.79
N GLN A 41 -3.06 22.93 -4.78
CA GLN A 41 -2.64 23.88 -5.81
C GLN A 41 -2.89 23.29 -7.19
N SER A 42 -4.07 23.52 -7.74
CA SER A 42 -4.22 23.48 -9.18
C SER A 42 -3.92 24.88 -9.72
N ASP A 43 -2.68 25.11 -10.09
CA ASP A 43 -2.43 26.22 -10.99
C ASP A 43 -2.93 25.83 -12.40
N GLU A 44 -3.17 26.82 -13.25
CA GLU A 44 -3.63 26.58 -14.64
C GLU A 44 -2.70 25.62 -15.41
N TRP A 45 -1.42 25.59 -15.07
CA TRP A 45 -0.43 24.72 -15.69
C TRP A 45 -0.62 23.24 -15.31
N THR A 46 -0.86 22.96 -14.03
CA THR A 46 -1.15 21.60 -13.54
C THR A 46 -2.41 21.06 -14.20
N ASP A 47 -3.47 21.84 -14.29
CA ASP A 47 -4.73 21.41 -14.90
C ASP A 47 -4.60 21.25 -16.41
N LYS A 48 -3.95 22.17 -17.10
CA LYS A 48 -3.86 22.18 -18.56
C LYS A 48 -2.93 21.11 -19.11
N TYR A 49 -1.81 20.84 -18.47
CA TYR A 49 -0.76 19.98 -18.98
C TYR A 49 -0.61 18.67 -18.20
N GLN A 50 -0.51 18.71 -16.89
CA GLN A 50 -0.24 17.50 -16.10
C GLN A 50 -1.42 16.54 -16.08
N ARG A 51 -2.65 17.01 -15.84
CA ARG A 51 -3.84 16.13 -15.79
C ARG A 51 -4.12 15.47 -17.15
N LYS A 52 -3.71 16.08 -18.24
CA LYS A 52 -3.88 15.51 -19.58
C LYS A 52 -2.99 14.28 -19.81
N PHE A 53 -1.78 14.29 -19.29
CA PHE A 53 -0.76 13.28 -19.58
C PHE A 53 -0.49 12.35 -18.42
N TRP A 54 -0.67 12.80 -17.18
CA TRP A 54 -0.36 12.02 -15.98
C TRP A 54 -1.62 11.44 -15.34
N SER A 55 -1.49 10.25 -14.75
CA SER A 55 -2.55 9.67 -13.92
C SER A 55 -2.32 10.07 -12.47
N PHE A 56 -3.34 10.62 -11.83
CA PHE A 56 -3.30 11.08 -10.46
C PHE A 56 -4.21 10.23 -9.57
N ASN A 57 -3.86 10.11 -8.30
CA ASN A 57 -4.69 9.47 -7.31
C ASN A 57 -5.94 10.27 -7.00
N ASN A 58 -7.00 9.58 -6.60
CA ASN A 58 -8.06 10.18 -5.82
C ASN A 58 -7.47 10.63 -4.47
N LYS A 59 -7.85 11.82 -3.99
CA LYS A 59 -7.37 12.39 -2.70
C LYS A 59 -7.70 11.48 -1.53
N LEU A 60 -8.90 10.92 -1.51
CA LEU A 60 -9.31 9.93 -0.52
C LEU A 60 -8.41 8.69 -0.51
N HIS A 61 -8.01 8.19 -1.69
CA HIS A 61 -7.13 7.02 -1.78
C HIS A 61 -5.75 7.26 -1.17
N ASN A 62 -5.23 8.49 -1.21
CA ASN A 62 -3.95 8.81 -0.56
C ASN A 62 -4.04 8.66 0.96
N ASP A 63 -5.10 9.20 1.57
CA ASP A 63 -5.36 9.09 3.01
C ASP A 63 -5.57 7.63 3.42
N GLN A 64 -6.36 6.90 2.63
CA GLN A 64 -6.60 5.47 2.84
C GLN A 64 -5.29 4.67 2.77
N TRP A 65 -4.42 4.88 1.77
CA TRP A 65 -3.11 4.21 1.71
C TRP A 65 -2.21 4.54 2.88
N SER A 66 -2.25 5.79 3.36
CA SER A 66 -1.49 6.20 4.54
C SER A 66 -1.94 5.42 5.78
N SER A 67 -3.25 5.35 6.01
CA SER A 67 -3.84 4.62 7.15
C SER A 67 -3.69 3.11 7.03
N ILE A 68 -3.89 2.52 5.86
CA ILE A 68 -3.70 1.08 5.63
C ILE A 68 -2.26 0.66 5.96
N ASN A 69 -1.26 1.42 5.50
CA ASN A 69 0.13 1.13 5.83
C ASN A 69 0.42 1.23 7.34
N TYR A 70 -0.25 2.14 8.05
CA TYR A 70 -0.14 2.26 9.50
C TYR A 70 -0.83 1.10 10.20
N ILE A 71 -2.08 0.78 9.89
CA ILE A 71 -2.85 -0.33 10.45
C ILE A 71 -2.11 -1.66 10.26
N LEU A 72 -1.66 -1.94 9.05
CA LEU A 72 -0.96 -3.19 8.72
C LEU A 72 0.49 -3.25 9.24
N SER A 73 1.00 -2.17 9.79
CA SER A 73 2.33 -2.18 10.42
C SER A 73 2.37 -2.98 11.72
N GLY A 74 1.21 -3.19 12.36
CA GLY A 74 1.09 -3.79 13.69
C GLY A 74 1.38 -2.83 14.84
N TYR A 75 1.44 -1.51 14.56
CA TYR A 75 1.64 -0.46 15.56
C TYR A 75 0.42 0.45 15.69
N ASP A 76 -0.72 0.02 15.18
CA ASP A 76 -1.97 0.77 15.27
C ASP A 76 -2.42 0.97 16.73
N GLU A 77 -3.07 2.09 16.99
CA GLU A 77 -3.58 2.49 18.29
C GLU A 77 -5.03 2.98 18.13
N PRO A 78 -5.89 2.85 19.15
CA PRO A 78 -7.25 3.40 19.10
C PRO A 78 -7.26 4.92 18.85
N ILE A 79 -8.30 5.41 18.16
CA ILE A 79 -8.46 6.83 17.85
C ILE A 79 -8.68 7.64 19.12
N SER A 80 -9.54 7.16 20.05
CA SER A 80 -9.90 7.82 21.31
C SER A 80 -8.81 7.70 22.39
N ARG A 81 -7.60 7.25 22.03
CA ARG A 81 -6.48 7.26 22.95
C ARG A 81 -6.07 8.69 23.28
N LYS A 82 -5.82 8.95 24.58
CA LYS A 82 -5.37 10.27 25.05
C LYS A 82 -4.12 10.74 24.30
N SER A 83 -4.11 12.00 23.86
CA SER A 83 -3.11 12.57 22.94
C SER A 83 -1.65 12.36 23.40
N TYR A 84 -1.39 12.54 24.68
CA TYR A 84 -0.05 12.40 25.28
C TYR A 84 0.39 10.93 25.48
N LEU A 85 -0.52 9.96 25.29
CA LEU A 85 -0.20 8.53 25.40
C LEU A 85 0.17 7.89 24.05
N PHE A 86 -0.01 8.58 22.92
CA PHE A 86 0.44 8.04 21.63
C PHE A 86 1.95 7.81 21.60
N LYS A 87 2.38 6.69 21.06
CA LYS A 87 3.79 6.28 21.06
C LYS A 87 4.73 7.27 20.38
N ASN A 88 4.26 8.02 19.39
CA ASN A 88 5.04 9.04 18.68
C ASN A 88 4.14 9.95 17.84
N SER A 89 4.73 11.00 17.25
CA SER A 89 4.04 11.98 16.41
C SER A 89 3.39 11.38 15.15
N THR A 90 3.92 10.29 14.60
CA THR A 90 3.29 9.61 13.45
C THR A 90 2.01 8.90 13.88
N SER A 91 2.03 8.22 15.03
CA SER A 91 0.85 7.59 15.63
C SER A 91 -0.22 8.64 15.97
N TYR A 92 0.18 9.74 16.63
CA TYR A 92 -0.70 10.87 16.91
C TYR A 92 -1.37 11.38 15.63
N ARG A 93 -0.58 11.71 14.60
CA ARG A 93 -1.13 12.23 13.34
C ARG A 93 -2.08 11.25 12.64
N GLN A 94 -1.81 9.95 12.70
CA GLN A 94 -2.74 8.97 12.13
C GLN A 94 -4.07 8.92 12.89
N ASN A 95 -4.04 8.96 14.21
CA ASN A 95 -5.21 8.75 15.05
C ASN A 95 -5.97 10.05 15.38
N ALA A 96 -5.33 11.22 15.37
CA ALA A 96 -6.02 12.49 15.54
C ALA A 96 -6.56 13.07 14.20
N TYR A 97 -5.89 12.84 13.07
CA TYR A 97 -6.22 13.47 11.77
C TYR A 97 -6.74 12.47 10.73
N THR A 98 -5.90 11.52 10.31
CA THR A 98 -6.18 10.75 9.10
C THR A 98 -7.25 9.68 9.32
N LYS A 99 -7.13 8.85 10.34
CA LYS A 99 -8.13 7.80 10.63
C LYS A 99 -9.51 8.38 10.97
N PRO A 100 -9.65 9.40 11.85
CA PRO A 100 -10.96 9.98 12.12
C PRO A 100 -11.59 10.64 10.89
N SER A 101 -10.80 11.27 10.02
CA SER A 101 -11.35 11.80 8.77
C SER A 101 -11.85 10.70 7.83
N LEU A 102 -11.24 9.52 7.85
CA LEU A 102 -11.71 8.34 7.11
C LEU A 102 -12.93 7.69 7.78
N MET A 103 -13.01 7.69 9.11
CA MET A 103 -14.20 7.30 9.86
C MET A 103 -15.42 8.14 9.44
N LEU A 104 -15.26 9.46 9.41
CA LEU A 104 -16.32 10.37 8.96
C LEU A 104 -16.70 10.14 7.49
N ASN A 105 -15.74 9.79 6.62
CA ASN A 105 -16.05 9.40 5.25
C ASN A 105 -16.85 8.08 5.17
N GLU A 106 -16.52 7.08 5.97
CA GLU A 106 -17.32 5.85 6.04
C GLU A 106 -18.70 6.10 6.63
N LEU A 107 -18.82 6.95 7.66
CA LEU A 107 -20.12 7.35 8.21
C LEU A 107 -20.99 8.00 7.13
N LYS A 108 -20.41 8.92 6.36
CA LYS A 108 -21.07 9.56 5.21
C LYS A 108 -21.51 8.53 4.16
N TYR A 109 -20.67 7.54 3.88
CA TYR A 109 -20.98 6.47 2.93
C TYR A 109 -22.17 5.61 3.37
N ILE A 110 -22.28 5.30 4.67
CA ILE A 110 -23.39 4.51 5.23
C ILE A 110 -24.70 5.32 5.31
N LEU A 111 -24.60 6.57 5.78
CA LEU A 111 -25.77 7.44 5.97
C LEU A 111 -26.29 8.03 4.65
N GLY A 112 -25.43 8.17 3.66
CA GLY A 112 -25.66 9.03 2.51
C GLY A 112 -25.46 10.52 2.86
N ASP A 113 -25.25 11.33 1.82
CA ASP A 113 -24.90 12.76 1.97
C ASP A 113 -25.93 13.52 2.82
N SER A 114 -27.24 13.32 2.60
CA SER A 114 -28.29 14.08 3.27
C SER A 114 -28.29 13.89 4.78
N LEU A 115 -28.33 12.65 5.26
CA LEU A 115 -28.36 12.37 6.70
C LEU A 115 -27.02 12.72 7.36
N TYR A 116 -25.89 12.48 6.68
CA TYR A 116 -24.58 12.86 7.19
C TYR A 116 -24.50 14.37 7.44
N TYR A 117 -24.80 15.21 6.45
CA TYR A 117 -24.71 16.65 6.63
C TYR A 117 -25.75 17.20 7.61
N LEU A 118 -26.93 16.62 7.69
CA LEU A 118 -27.92 16.97 8.72
C LEU A 118 -27.40 16.63 10.13
N SER A 119 -26.72 15.49 10.31
CA SER A 119 -26.11 15.13 11.61
C SER A 119 -24.99 16.10 12.00
N ILE A 120 -24.13 16.47 11.06
CA ILE A 120 -23.08 17.47 11.28
C ILE A 120 -23.69 18.84 11.64
N GLN A 121 -24.79 19.25 10.98
CA GLN A 121 -25.47 20.52 11.27
C GLN A 121 -26.20 20.48 12.61
N ASP A 122 -26.86 19.38 13.00
CA ASP A 122 -27.50 19.22 14.31
C ASP A 122 -26.45 19.33 15.42
N PHE A 123 -25.32 18.58 15.27
CA PHE A 123 -24.21 18.64 16.20
C PHE A 123 -23.66 20.07 16.36
N TYR A 124 -23.36 20.75 15.25
CA TYR A 124 -22.84 22.11 15.27
C TYR A 124 -23.80 23.07 15.93
N LYS A 125 -25.09 23.14 15.51
CA LYS A 125 -26.09 24.08 16.02
C LYS A 125 -26.40 23.87 17.50
N LYS A 126 -26.39 22.62 17.97
CA LYS A 126 -26.68 22.29 19.38
C LYS A 126 -25.52 22.67 20.30
N TRP A 127 -24.28 22.57 19.80
CA TRP A 127 -23.08 22.66 20.61
C TRP A 127 -22.16 23.83 20.27
N GLU A 128 -22.51 24.73 19.36
CA GLU A 128 -21.72 25.93 19.07
C GLU A 128 -21.41 26.72 20.34
N LEU A 129 -20.14 27.13 20.51
CA LEU A 129 -19.61 27.84 21.67
C LEU A 129 -19.76 27.09 23.01
N LYS A 130 -19.86 25.77 22.96
CA LYS A 130 -19.93 24.88 24.12
C LYS A 130 -18.87 23.77 24.01
N HIS A 131 -18.70 23.04 25.15
CA HIS A 131 -17.82 21.86 25.17
C HIS A 131 -18.54 20.64 24.60
N VAL A 132 -17.77 19.90 23.77
CA VAL A 132 -18.20 18.67 23.09
C VAL A 132 -17.30 17.51 23.46
N ASP A 133 -17.84 16.33 23.30
CA ASP A 133 -17.21 15.02 23.48
C ASP A 133 -17.80 14.03 22.46
N GLU A 134 -17.28 12.81 22.48
CA GLU A 134 -17.71 11.71 21.63
C GLU A 134 -19.21 11.43 21.73
N GLU A 135 -19.75 11.33 22.96
CA GLU A 135 -21.15 10.98 23.22
C GLU A 135 -22.10 11.98 22.55
N LYS A 136 -21.79 13.27 22.59
CA LYS A 136 -22.59 14.33 21.98
C LYS A 136 -22.65 14.25 20.46
N PHE A 137 -21.56 13.80 19.84
CA PHE A 137 -21.54 13.57 18.40
C PHE A 137 -22.37 12.35 18.02
N ILE A 138 -22.20 11.24 18.74
CA ILE A 138 -22.97 10.00 18.53
C ILE A 138 -24.47 10.29 18.69
N GLU A 139 -24.87 10.97 19.76
CA GLU A 139 -26.29 11.40 20.02
C GLU A 139 -26.89 12.16 18.82
N SER A 140 -26.12 13.07 18.21
CA SER A 140 -26.59 13.83 17.05
C SER A 140 -26.75 12.96 15.81
N VAL A 141 -25.82 12.01 15.58
CA VAL A 141 -25.91 11.05 14.47
C VAL A 141 -27.11 10.13 14.61
N GLU A 142 -27.30 9.55 15.77
CA GLU A 142 -28.39 8.61 16.06
C GLU A 142 -29.78 9.30 16.03
N LYS A 143 -29.87 10.49 16.60
CA LYS A 143 -31.09 11.31 16.55
C LYS A 143 -31.52 11.63 15.12
N VAL A 144 -30.59 12.01 14.26
CA VAL A 144 -30.89 12.41 12.88
C VAL A 144 -31.16 11.20 11.99
N SER A 145 -30.40 10.13 12.16
CA SER A 145 -30.52 8.91 11.35
C SER A 145 -31.68 8.01 11.79
N GLY A 146 -32.10 8.09 13.05
CA GLY A 146 -33.04 7.16 13.66
C GLY A 146 -32.51 5.73 13.84
N LYS A 147 -31.20 5.54 13.82
CA LYS A 147 -30.51 4.25 13.94
C LYS A 147 -29.43 4.31 15.02
N GLU A 148 -29.14 3.19 15.66
CA GLU A 148 -28.05 3.04 16.61
C GLU A 148 -26.70 2.84 15.87
N PHE A 149 -25.64 3.53 16.32
CA PHE A 149 -24.31 3.52 15.71
C PHE A 149 -23.18 3.13 16.68
N ASP A 150 -23.50 2.66 17.89
CA ASP A 150 -22.50 2.18 18.86
C ASP A 150 -21.53 1.19 18.26
N TRP A 151 -22.02 0.22 17.46
CA TRP A 151 -21.21 -0.78 16.77
C TRP A 151 -20.16 -0.17 15.84
N PHE A 152 -20.48 0.98 15.21
CA PHE A 152 -19.62 1.68 14.28
C PHE A 152 -18.55 2.47 15.03
N PHE A 153 -18.99 3.31 15.98
CA PHE A 153 -18.08 4.17 16.74
C PHE A 153 -17.16 3.37 17.65
N ASP A 154 -17.64 2.33 18.33
CA ASP A 154 -16.81 1.45 19.14
C ASP A 154 -15.68 0.81 18.30
N ALA A 155 -16.02 0.29 17.12
CA ALA A 155 -15.04 -0.34 16.25
C ALA A 155 -13.99 0.63 15.68
N TRP A 156 -14.33 1.92 15.54
CA TRP A 156 -13.41 2.93 15.03
C TRP A 156 -12.61 3.63 16.14
N LEU A 157 -13.26 4.03 17.22
CA LEU A 157 -12.70 4.90 18.24
C LEU A 157 -11.93 4.13 19.31
N HIS A 158 -12.45 3.00 19.75
CA HIS A 158 -11.93 2.29 20.92
C HIS A 158 -11.11 1.04 20.59
N ASP A 159 -11.12 0.60 19.33
CA ASP A 159 -10.45 -0.63 18.91
C ASP A 159 -9.51 -0.40 17.71
N THR A 160 -8.72 -1.42 17.40
CA THR A 160 -7.84 -1.49 16.21
C THR A 160 -8.29 -2.60 15.25
N ARG A 161 -9.60 -2.84 15.20
CA ARG A 161 -10.19 -3.82 14.28
C ARG A 161 -9.92 -3.45 12.83
N VAL A 162 -9.68 -4.47 12.02
CA VAL A 162 -9.35 -4.33 10.60
C VAL A 162 -10.49 -4.87 9.76
N MET A 163 -10.89 -4.12 8.76
CA MET A 163 -11.86 -4.57 7.76
C MET A 163 -11.13 -5.16 6.55
N ASP A 164 -11.57 -6.34 6.11
CA ASP A 164 -11.08 -7.00 4.89
C ASP A 164 -12.16 -7.96 4.40
N TYR A 165 -13.03 -7.49 3.54
CA TYR A 165 -14.04 -8.31 2.90
C TYR A 165 -13.51 -8.97 1.64
N SER A 166 -13.99 -10.17 1.36
CA SER A 166 -13.53 -10.96 0.21
C SER A 166 -14.68 -11.68 -0.45
N ILE A 167 -14.80 -11.56 -1.76
CA ILE A 167 -15.68 -12.39 -2.57
C ILE A 167 -15.02 -13.76 -2.73
N GLN A 168 -15.63 -14.80 -2.13
CA GLN A 168 -15.09 -16.17 -2.17
C GLN A 168 -15.55 -16.91 -3.41
N LYS A 169 -16.86 -16.89 -3.66
CA LYS A 169 -17.51 -17.57 -4.80
C LYS A 169 -18.77 -16.80 -5.18
N TRP A 170 -19.16 -16.96 -6.42
CA TRP A 170 -20.45 -16.51 -6.88
C TRP A 170 -20.95 -17.35 -8.05
N HIS A 171 -22.26 -17.39 -8.22
CA HIS A 171 -22.92 -17.92 -9.41
C HIS A 171 -24.25 -17.22 -9.61
N ALA A 172 -24.78 -17.30 -10.81
CA ALA A 172 -26.09 -16.74 -11.15
C ALA A 172 -26.94 -17.76 -11.91
N LYS A 173 -28.24 -17.83 -11.58
CA LYS A 173 -29.22 -18.65 -12.26
C LYS A 173 -30.25 -17.74 -12.93
N LYS A 174 -30.63 -18.07 -14.17
CA LYS A 174 -31.68 -17.35 -14.87
C LYS A 174 -33.04 -17.75 -14.30
N ASN A 175 -33.88 -16.78 -13.97
CA ASN A 175 -35.24 -16.92 -13.52
C ASN A 175 -36.18 -17.08 -14.73
N ASN A 176 -37.42 -17.53 -14.48
CA ASN A 176 -38.44 -17.72 -15.53
C ASN A 176 -38.90 -16.40 -16.19
N ASP A 177 -38.79 -15.30 -15.49
CA ASP A 177 -39.11 -13.92 -15.94
C ASP A 177 -37.99 -13.24 -16.74
N GLY A 178 -36.87 -13.93 -16.93
CA GLY A 178 -35.72 -13.42 -17.67
C GLY A 178 -34.68 -12.69 -16.81
N THR A 179 -34.94 -12.39 -15.53
CA THR A 179 -34.00 -11.87 -14.56
C THR A 179 -33.01 -12.95 -14.12
N TYR A 180 -32.04 -12.58 -13.29
CA TYR A 180 -31.04 -13.51 -12.75
C TYR A 180 -30.98 -13.41 -11.23
N LYS A 181 -31.04 -14.56 -10.56
CA LYS A 181 -30.76 -14.71 -9.13
C LYS A 181 -29.28 -14.95 -8.92
N VAL A 182 -28.65 -14.05 -8.18
CA VAL A 182 -27.21 -14.08 -7.83
C VAL A 182 -27.06 -14.67 -6.43
N PHE A 183 -26.11 -15.58 -6.29
CA PHE A 183 -25.65 -16.16 -5.04
C PHE A 183 -24.20 -15.71 -4.85
N LEU A 184 -23.96 -14.87 -3.87
CA LEU A 184 -22.67 -14.24 -3.61
C LEU A 184 -22.18 -14.62 -2.21
N LYS A 185 -21.10 -15.42 -2.15
CA LYS A 185 -20.48 -15.80 -0.89
C LYS A 185 -19.39 -14.79 -0.52
N ILE A 186 -19.61 -14.08 0.59
CA ILE A 186 -18.74 -13.05 1.11
C ILE A 186 -18.11 -13.54 2.42
N LYS A 187 -16.82 -13.24 2.62
CA LYS A 187 -16.11 -13.52 3.86
C LYS A 187 -15.40 -12.27 4.36
N ASN A 188 -15.51 -11.98 5.65
CA ASN A 188 -14.68 -11.00 6.32
C ASN A 188 -13.41 -11.71 6.81
N LEU A 189 -12.27 -11.38 6.22
CA LEU A 189 -10.95 -11.87 6.63
C LEU A 189 -10.35 -11.04 7.78
N GLY A 190 -10.95 -9.88 8.03
CA GLY A 190 -10.67 -9.02 9.17
C GLY A 190 -11.55 -9.34 10.38
N ASN A 191 -11.77 -8.32 11.22
CA ASN A 191 -12.59 -8.42 12.42
C ASN A 191 -13.43 -7.14 12.69
N ARG A 192 -13.45 -6.20 11.73
CA ARG A 192 -14.37 -5.05 11.73
C ARG A 192 -15.48 -5.31 10.72
N HIS A 193 -16.72 -5.20 11.17
CA HIS A 193 -17.90 -5.39 10.34
C HIS A 193 -18.47 -4.05 9.90
N MET A 194 -19.00 -4.00 8.69
CA MET A 194 -19.60 -2.81 8.10
C MET A 194 -20.50 -3.21 6.93
N PRO A 195 -21.67 -2.57 6.74
CA PRO A 195 -22.48 -2.74 5.52
C PRO A 195 -21.66 -2.45 4.26
N GLN A 196 -21.92 -3.18 3.19
CA GLN A 196 -21.20 -3.02 1.93
C GLN A 196 -22.18 -2.80 0.78
N LEU A 197 -21.87 -1.86 -0.10
CA LEU A 197 -22.54 -1.72 -1.37
C LEU A 197 -22.02 -2.75 -2.35
N VAL A 198 -22.92 -3.60 -2.87
CA VAL A 198 -22.62 -4.58 -3.90
C VAL A 198 -22.99 -4.00 -5.26
N GLU A 199 -22.04 -3.96 -6.18
CA GLU A 199 -22.27 -3.58 -7.58
C GLU A 199 -22.22 -4.81 -8.47
N THR A 200 -23.26 -4.97 -9.28
CA THR A 200 -23.30 -5.91 -10.38
C THR A 200 -23.09 -5.15 -11.69
N GLU A 201 -22.00 -5.44 -12.41
CA GLU A 201 -21.76 -4.93 -13.76
C GLU A 201 -22.19 -5.98 -14.79
N PHE A 202 -22.89 -5.54 -15.82
CA PHE A 202 -23.38 -6.37 -16.90
C PHE A 202 -22.45 -6.32 -18.13
N PHE A 203 -22.68 -7.23 -19.09
CA PHE A 203 -21.88 -7.30 -20.32
C PHE A 203 -22.01 -6.06 -21.22
N ASP A 204 -23.08 -5.29 -21.08
CA ASP A 204 -23.29 -4.02 -21.79
C ASP A 204 -22.69 -2.81 -21.09
N GLY A 205 -22.03 -3.03 -19.94
CA GLY A 205 -21.42 -1.97 -19.13
C GLY A 205 -22.39 -1.25 -18.20
N SER A 206 -23.68 -1.55 -18.22
CA SER A 206 -24.63 -1.02 -17.21
C SER A 206 -24.39 -1.67 -15.84
N THR A 207 -24.81 -1.02 -14.77
CA THR A 207 -24.62 -1.50 -13.40
C THR A 207 -25.90 -1.43 -12.58
N GLU A 208 -26.05 -2.33 -11.63
CA GLU A 208 -27.04 -2.29 -10.56
C GLU A 208 -26.34 -2.37 -9.21
N ARG A 209 -26.86 -1.67 -8.20
CA ARG A 209 -26.28 -1.58 -6.87
C ARG A 209 -27.29 -1.91 -5.79
N ILE A 210 -26.88 -2.70 -4.80
CA ILE A 210 -27.69 -3.10 -3.67
C ILE A 210 -26.84 -3.12 -2.39
N TRP A 211 -27.41 -2.65 -1.29
CA TRP A 211 -26.76 -2.75 0.02
C TRP A 211 -26.88 -4.17 0.55
N TRP A 212 -25.74 -4.72 0.97
CA TRP A 212 -25.65 -5.90 1.81
C TRP A 212 -25.45 -5.44 3.26
N GLU A 213 -26.52 -5.57 4.04
CA GLU A 213 -26.47 -5.33 5.48
C GLU A 213 -26.01 -6.61 6.15
N ASN A 214 -24.72 -6.68 6.47
CA ASN A 214 -24.06 -7.83 7.05
C ASN A 214 -24.70 -8.23 8.40
N ASN A 215 -24.81 -9.52 8.64
CA ASN A 215 -25.11 -10.03 9.97
C ASN A 215 -23.81 -9.94 10.81
N TYR A 216 -23.72 -8.96 11.70
CA TYR A 216 -22.52 -8.56 12.48
C TYR A 216 -21.82 -9.68 13.25
N TRP A 217 -22.40 -10.87 13.32
CA TRP A 217 -21.88 -12.00 14.09
C TRP A 217 -21.21 -13.07 13.23
N ASN A 218 -21.36 -13.04 11.91
CA ASN A 218 -20.81 -14.05 11.02
C ASN A 218 -19.68 -13.50 10.14
N ASN A 219 -18.52 -14.13 10.23
CA ASN A 219 -17.39 -13.79 9.33
C ASN A 219 -17.61 -14.26 7.88
N GLU A 220 -18.62 -15.07 7.62
CA GLU A 220 -18.93 -15.62 6.29
C GLU A 220 -20.44 -15.63 6.10
N ASP A 221 -20.91 -15.10 4.96
CA ASP A 221 -22.32 -14.99 4.62
C ASP A 221 -22.57 -15.28 3.14
N GLU A 222 -23.77 -15.74 2.82
CA GLU A 222 -24.26 -15.93 1.45
C GLU A 222 -25.36 -14.91 1.17
N PHE A 223 -25.01 -13.88 0.40
CA PHE A 223 -25.94 -12.85 -0.01
C PHE A 223 -26.65 -13.25 -1.32
N ILE A 224 -27.98 -13.32 -1.28
CA ILE A 224 -28.82 -13.73 -2.41
C ILE A 224 -29.69 -12.53 -2.84
N PHE A 225 -29.61 -12.18 -4.12
CA PHE A 225 -30.39 -11.07 -4.67
C PHE A 225 -30.67 -11.27 -6.17
N ASP A 226 -31.67 -10.55 -6.68
CA ASP A 226 -32.05 -10.60 -8.09
C ASP A 226 -31.51 -9.37 -8.84
N VAL A 227 -31.15 -9.58 -10.11
CA VAL A 227 -30.66 -8.52 -11.02
C VAL A 227 -31.32 -8.67 -12.40
N SER A 228 -31.43 -7.54 -13.12
CA SER A 228 -32.16 -7.49 -14.38
C SER A 228 -31.52 -8.26 -15.52
N LYS A 229 -30.18 -8.40 -15.54
CA LYS A 229 -29.44 -9.00 -16.65
C LYS A 229 -28.40 -9.99 -16.15
N LYS A 230 -27.82 -10.76 -17.08
CA LYS A 230 -26.70 -11.67 -16.75
C LYS A 230 -25.50 -10.93 -16.22
N PRO A 231 -25.04 -11.23 -14.99
CA PRO A 231 -23.85 -10.58 -14.39
C PRO A 231 -22.57 -10.89 -15.17
N ALA A 232 -21.73 -9.88 -15.36
CA ALA A 232 -20.39 -10.01 -15.90
C ALA A 232 -19.31 -9.89 -14.81
N ARG A 233 -19.58 -9.04 -13.79
CA ARG A 233 -18.67 -8.79 -12.66
C ARG A 233 -19.46 -8.37 -11.42
N LEU A 234 -18.98 -8.78 -10.25
CA LEU A 234 -19.47 -8.35 -8.96
C LEU A 234 -18.34 -7.63 -8.19
N SER A 235 -18.66 -6.60 -7.45
CA SER A 235 -17.72 -5.86 -6.60
C SER A 235 -18.38 -5.42 -5.30
N LEU A 236 -17.65 -5.49 -4.20
CA LEU A 236 -17.99 -4.86 -2.93
C LEU A 236 -17.35 -3.47 -2.91
N ASP A 237 -18.04 -2.49 -2.34
CA ASP A 237 -17.60 -1.09 -2.25
C ASP A 237 -17.00 -0.57 -3.57
N PRO A 238 -17.79 -0.50 -4.66
CA PRO A 238 -17.29 -0.24 -6.02
C PRO A 238 -16.56 1.09 -6.17
N ASP A 239 -16.83 2.04 -5.26
CA ASP A 239 -16.28 3.40 -5.25
C ASP A 239 -15.10 3.55 -4.28
N ALA A 240 -14.66 2.47 -3.62
CA ALA A 240 -13.57 2.42 -2.65
C ALA A 240 -13.69 3.48 -1.53
N GLN A 241 -14.88 3.61 -0.97
CA GLN A 241 -15.18 4.56 0.10
C GLN A 241 -14.76 4.05 1.46
N SER A 242 -14.79 2.75 1.66
CA SER A 242 -14.43 2.10 2.93
C SER A 242 -12.93 1.88 3.09
N LEU A 243 -12.48 1.70 4.34
CA LEU A 243 -11.08 1.41 4.66
C LEU A 243 -10.82 -0.10 4.70
N ASP A 244 -11.30 -0.82 3.69
CA ASP A 244 -10.92 -2.21 3.47
C ASP A 244 -9.42 -2.29 3.16
N VAL A 245 -8.69 -3.17 3.85
CA VAL A 245 -7.22 -3.17 3.74
C VAL A 245 -6.69 -3.89 2.52
N ASP A 246 -7.47 -4.80 1.90
CA ASP A 246 -7.07 -5.48 0.67
C ASP A 246 -8.17 -5.49 -0.39
N TYR A 247 -8.32 -4.38 -1.07
CA TYR A 247 -9.36 -4.22 -2.09
C TYR A 247 -9.21 -5.15 -3.31
N ARG A 248 -8.13 -5.93 -3.41
CA ARG A 248 -7.92 -6.89 -4.53
C ARG A 248 -8.91 -8.06 -4.49
N ASN A 249 -9.41 -8.40 -3.31
CA ASN A 249 -10.33 -9.51 -3.07
C ASN A 249 -11.82 -9.08 -3.05
N ASN A 250 -12.10 -7.77 -3.15
CA ASN A 250 -13.45 -7.18 -3.14
C ASN A 250 -14.16 -7.28 -4.50
N SER A 251 -13.51 -7.80 -5.53
CA SER A 251 -14.12 -7.91 -6.84
C SER A 251 -13.79 -9.25 -7.50
N THR A 252 -14.76 -9.82 -8.22
CA THR A 252 -14.55 -11.03 -9.01
C THR A 252 -13.52 -10.84 -10.12
N LYS A 253 -13.29 -9.59 -10.53
CA LYS A 253 -12.26 -9.20 -11.50
C LYS A 253 -11.87 -7.75 -11.29
N LEU A 254 -10.65 -7.51 -10.82
CA LEU A 254 -10.13 -6.15 -10.64
C LEU A 254 -10.04 -5.38 -11.95
N LYS A 255 -10.41 -4.13 -11.90
CA LYS A 255 -10.19 -3.15 -12.99
C LYS A 255 -8.68 -3.01 -13.26
N ARG A 256 -8.34 -2.69 -14.49
CA ARG A 256 -6.95 -2.47 -14.92
C ARG A 256 -6.81 -1.07 -15.51
N LYS A 257 -5.68 -0.42 -15.22
CA LYS A 257 -5.29 0.84 -15.86
C LYS A 257 -3.94 0.66 -16.53
N ILE A 258 -3.87 0.99 -17.81
CA ILE A 258 -2.62 1.02 -18.56
C ILE A 258 -2.27 2.50 -18.79
N THR A 259 -1.06 2.91 -18.48
CA THR A 259 -0.59 4.28 -18.62
C THR A 259 0.92 4.33 -18.82
N PHE A 260 1.44 5.48 -19.30
CA PHE A 260 2.87 5.71 -19.40
C PHE A 260 3.48 5.97 -18.02
N ASP A 261 4.70 5.48 -17.77
CA ASP A 261 5.41 5.63 -16.48
C ASP A 261 6.16 6.99 -16.46
N TRP A 262 5.43 8.09 -16.30
CA TRP A 262 6.04 9.40 -16.24
C TRP A 262 6.97 9.54 -15.03
N PRO A 263 8.14 10.18 -15.17
CA PRO A 263 9.01 10.48 -14.04
C PRO A 263 8.27 11.23 -12.94
N GLY A 264 8.40 10.74 -11.70
CA GLY A 264 7.72 11.32 -10.53
C GLY A 264 6.25 10.95 -10.38
N MET A 265 5.66 10.18 -11.29
CA MET A 265 4.29 9.72 -11.15
C MET A 265 4.15 8.76 -9.97
N ASN A 266 3.23 9.08 -9.04
CA ASN A 266 2.88 8.24 -7.91
C ASN A 266 1.39 7.87 -7.97
N TYR A 267 1.00 7.10 -8.99
CA TYR A 267 -0.38 6.69 -9.20
C TYR A 267 -0.66 5.34 -8.54
N LYS A 268 -1.44 5.37 -7.46
CA LYS A 268 -1.78 4.19 -6.64
C LYS A 268 -3.27 4.16 -6.34
N PRO A 269 -4.13 3.92 -7.33
CA PRO A 269 -5.56 3.76 -7.09
C PRO A 269 -5.83 2.52 -6.24
N ARG A 270 -6.94 2.52 -5.49
CA ARG A 270 -7.32 1.36 -4.68
C ARG A 270 -8.14 0.34 -5.44
N ASP A 271 -8.92 0.78 -6.41
CA ASP A 271 -9.93 0.03 -7.15
C ASP A 271 -9.39 -0.69 -8.40
N LYS A 272 -8.08 -0.58 -8.70
CA LYS A 272 -7.51 -1.17 -9.92
C LYS A 272 -6.02 -1.48 -9.83
N ILE A 273 -5.61 -2.48 -10.60
CA ILE A 273 -4.19 -2.78 -10.86
C ILE A 273 -3.68 -1.82 -11.93
N VAL A 274 -2.50 -1.27 -11.70
CA VAL A 274 -1.85 -0.34 -12.63
C VAL A 274 -0.76 -1.06 -13.40
N TYR A 275 -0.82 -0.96 -14.72
CA TYR A 275 0.25 -1.34 -15.64
C TYR A 275 0.85 -0.08 -16.21
N THR A 276 2.13 0.17 -15.97
CA THR A 276 2.84 1.27 -16.60
C THR A 276 3.89 0.74 -17.57
N TRP A 277 4.15 1.51 -18.63
CA TRP A 277 5.19 1.18 -19.61
C TRP A 277 6.09 2.37 -19.85
N LEU A 278 7.35 2.09 -20.17
CA LEU A 278 8.38 3.07 -20.39
C LEU A 278 9.38 2.52 -21.41
N PRO A 279 9.82 3.27 -22.43
CA PRO A 279 10.98 2.90 -23.21
C PRO A 279 12.19 2.74 -22.29
N SER A 280 12.99 1.72 -22.52
CA SER A 280 14.23 1.50 -21.79
C SER A 280 15.44 1.54 -22.72
N LEU A 281 16.55 2.01 -22.22
CA LEU A 281 17.82 1.99 -22.94
C LEU A 281 18.87 1.44 -21.98
N TYR A 282 19.51 0.37 -22.39
CA TYR A 282 20.63 -0.22 -21.68
C TYR A 282 21.90 -0.01 -22.51
N TYR A 283 23.00 0.29 -21.84
CA TYR A 283 24.32 0.42 -22.47
C TYR A 283 25.34 -0.44 -21.75
N ASN A 284 26.18 -1.11 -22.50
CA ASN A 284 27.37 -1.78 -22.01
C ASN A 284 28.49 -1.73 -23.07
N ASN A 285 29.73 -2.00 -22.63
CA ASN A 285 30.90 -1.92 -23.49
C ASN A 285 31.08 -3.14 -24.43
N ILE A 286 30.16 -4.10 -24.43
CA ILE A 286 30.24 -5.32 -25.21
C ILE A 286 29.50 -5.19 -26.53
N ASP A 287 28.27 -4.75 -26.50
CA ASP A 287 27.37 -4.65 -27.65
C ASP A 287 26.61 -3.31 -27.70
N SER A 288 27.20 -2.30 -27.04
CA SER A 288 26.80 -0.91 -27.13
C SER A 288 25.37 -0.64 -26.59
N TYR A 289 24.54 0.04 -27.36
CA TYR A 289 23.19 0.40 -26.96
C TYR A 289 22.19 -0.73 -27.22
N SER A 290 21.32 -0.93 -26.25
CA SER A 290 20.24 -1.92 -26.31
C SER A 290 18.90 -1.25 -25.94
N PRO A 291 18.17 -0.70 -26.93
CA PRO A 291 16.83 -0.19 -26.70
C PRO A 291 15.87 -1.32 -26.30
N GLY A 292 14.79 -0.94 -25.64
CA GLY A 292 13.83 -1.92 -25.15
C GLY A 292 12.59 -1.31 -24.53
N LEU A 293 11.91 -2.15 -23.76
CA LEU A 293 10.66 -1.79 -23.11
C LEU A 293 10.70 -2.23 -21.64
N GLN A 294 10.29 -1.35 -20.75
CA GLN A 294 9.96 -1.66 -19.37
C GLN A 294 8.46 -1.70 -19.19
N ILE A 295 7.96 -2.73 -18.54
CA ILE A 295 6.58 -2.85 -18.08
C ILE A 295 6.61 -3.04 -16.57
N ARG A 296 5.79 -2.25 -15.86
CA ARG A 296 5.57 -2.39 -14.42
C ARG A 296 4.12 -2.73 -14.16
N ARG A 297 3.88 -3.73 -13.32
CA ARG A 297 2.57 -4.02 -12.71
C ARG A 297 2.65 -3.65 -11.24
N SER A 298 1.69 -2.87 -10.74
CA SER A 298 1.69 -2.46 -9.33
C SER A 298 0.28 -2.40 -8.75
N TYR A 299 0.19 -2.61 -7.44
CA TYR A 299 -1.01 -2.37 -6.65
C TYR A 299 -0.62 -1.74 -5.31
N GLY A 300 -0.85 -0.43 -5.19
CA GLY A 300 -0.53 0.34 -3.98
C GLY A 300 0.91 0.12 -3.50
N SER A 301 1.03 -0.22 -2.21
CA SER A 301 2.29 -0.59 -1.57
C SER A 301 2.50 -2.09 -1.41
N PHE A 302 1.53 -2.91 -1.86
CA PHE A 302 1.55 -4.36 -1.64
C PHE A 302 2.28 -5.13 -2.72
N GLU A 303 2.24 -4.65 -3.93
CA GLU A 303 2.79 -5.37 -5.07
C GLU A 303 3.44 -4.41 -6.07
N ASN A 304 4.64 -4.76 -6.48
CA ASN A 304 5.36 -4.09 -7.55
C ASN A 304 6.17 -5.12 -8.33
N GLN A 305 5.94 -5.22 -9.64
CA GLN A 305 6.63 -6.14 -10.53
C GLN A 305 7.12 -5.35 -11.73
N ILE A 306 8.38 -5.56 -12.13
CA ILE A 306 9.02 -4.88 -13.24
C ILE A 306 9.61 -5.94 -14.17
N VAL A 307 9.27 -5.84 -15.44
CA VAL A 307 9.90 -6.59 -16.53
C VAL A 307 10.59 -5.59 -17.44
N LYS A 308 11.85 -5.87 -17.82
CA LYS A 308 12.58 -5.13 -18.84
C LYS A 308 13.04 -6.10 -19.91
N LEU A 309 12.85 -5.71 -21.16
CA LEU A 309 13.25 -6.47 -22.34
C LEU A 309 14.04 -5.53 -23.26
N ASN A 310 15.30 -5.85 -23.55
CA ASN A 310 16.18 -5.06 -24.36
C ASN A 310 16.85 -5.93 -25.42
N HIS A 311 17.11 -5.36 -26.59
CA HIS A 311 17.83 -6.02 -27.70
C HIS A 311 18.95 -5.11 -28.18
N SER A 312 20.18 -5.68 -28.30
CA SER A 312 21.34 -4.90 -28.71
C SER A 312 21.23 -4.43 -30.18
N LEU A 313 21.63 -3.21 -30.43
CA LEU A 313 21.74 -2.67 -31.81
C LEU A 313 22.97 -3.23 -32.55
N GLU A 314 24.03 -3.49 -31.78
CA GLU A 314 25.26 -4.03 -32.34
C GLU A 314 25.41 -5.52 -31.99
N LYS A 315 26.17 -6.22 -32.83
CA LYS A 315 26.52 -7.61 -32.55
C LYS A 315 27.66 -7.67 -31.56
N ASP A 316 27.53 -8.55 -30.58
CA ASP A 316 28.63 -8.90 -29.71
C ASP A 316 29.90 -9.24 -30.55
N PRO A 317 31.03 -8.56 -30.34
CA PRO A 317 32.23 -8.74 -31.16
C PRO A 317 32.83 -10.14 -31.04
N VAL A 318 32.59 -10.85 -29.93
CA VAL A 318 33.12 -12.19 -29.67
C VAL A 318 32.18 -13.26 -30.21
N TYR A 319 30.90 -13.16 -29.96
CA TYR A 319 29.90 -14.16 -30.35
C TYR A 319 29.24 -13.90 -31.70
N LYS A 320 29.49 -12.72 -32.31
CA LYS A 320 29.00 -12.32 -33.63
C LYS A 320 27.51 -12.36 -33.81
N LYS A 321 26.75 -12.18 -32.71
CA LYS A 321 25.30 -12.17 -32.66
C LYS A 321 24.76 -11.00 -31.80
N HIS A 322 23.54 -10.59 -32.07
CA HIS A 322 22.84 -9.64 -31.21
C HIS A 322 22.51 -10.28 -29.88
N SER A 323 22.56 -9.50 -28.81
CA SER A 323 22.21 -9.93 -27.47
C SER A 323 20.77 -9.57 -27.14
N PHE A 324 20.10 -10.45 -26.43
CA PHE A 324 18.81 -10.20 -25.84
C PHE A 324 18.96 -10.20 -24.32
N TYR A 325 18.47 -9.13 -23.67
CA TYR A 325 18.54 -8.91 -22.24
C TYR A 325 17.15 -8.98 -21.67
N TRP A 326 16.96 -9.68 -20.60
CA TRP A 326 15.73 -9.59 -19.85
C TRP A 326 16.00 -9.51 -18.35
N TYR A 327 15.11 -8.80 -17.68
CA TYR A 327 15.19 -8.54 -16.26
C TYR A 327 13.79 -8.61 -15.69
N TYR A 328 13.63 -9.30 -14.57
CA TYR A 328 12.42 -9.34 -13.79
C TYR A 328 12.75 -9.08 -12.33
N GLU A 329 12.01 -8.15 -11.73
CA GLU A 329 12.05 -7.85 -10.31
C GLU A 329 10.65 -7.76 -9.77
N GLY A 330 10.39 -8.35 -8.60
CA GLY A 330 9.11 -8.29 -7.94
C GLY A 330 9.25 -8.12 -6.45
N SER A 331 8.35 -7.33 -5.86
CA SER A 331 8.13 -7.25 -4.43
C SER A 331 6.67 -7.52 -4.11
N PHE A 332 6.45 -8.20 -2.99
CA PHE A 332 5.12 -8.58 -2.52
C PHE A 332 5.05 -8.48 -0.99
N LYS A 333 4.00 -7.81 -0.47
CA LYS A 333 3.69 -7.70 0.95
C LYS A 333 2.37 -8.39 1.25
N PRO A 334 2.35 -9.49 1.99
CA PRO A 334 1.11 -10.13 2.45
C PRO A 334 0.34 -9.20 3.39
N VAL A 335 -0.98 -9.20 3.31
CA VAL A 335 -1.84 -8.32 4.11
C VAL A 335 -2.04 -8.89 5.51
N HIS A 336 -2.38 -10.17 5.61
CA HIS A 336 -2.60 -10.84 6.90
C HIS A 336 -1.35 -11.56 7.39
N ASN A 337 -1.38 -12.24 8.47
CA ASN A 337 -0.41 -13.15 9.11
C ASN A 337 1.09 -12.78 9.06
N TYR A 338 1.54 -12.08 8.01
CA TYR A 338 2.93 -11.70 7.77
C TYR A 338 3.12 -10.18 7.69
N ARG A 339 2.32 -9.42 8.44
CA ARG A 339 2.49 -7.96 8.58
C ARG A 339 3.97 -7.65 8.85
N SER A 340 4.51 -6.64 8.22
CA SER A 340 5.92 -6.27 8.28
C SER A 340 6.92 -7.14 7.48
N PHE A 341 6.49 -8.24 6.85
CA PHE A 341 7.32 -8.97 5.90
C PHE A 341 7.15 -8.43 4.47
N GLU A 342 8.23 -8.48 3.73
CA GLU A 342 8.26 -8.18 2.29
C GLU A 342 9.09 -9.26 1.60
N PHE A 343 8.51 -9.89 0.59
CA PHE A 343 9.17 -10.88 -0.25
C PHE A 343 9.64 -10.18 -1.52
N ASN A 344 10.92 -10.32 -1.84
CA ASN A 344 11.52 -9.76 -3.02
C ASN A 344 12.18 -10.86 -3.83
N PHE A 345 12.02 -10.81 -5.14
CA PHE A 345 12.72 -11.70 -6.05
C PHE A 345 13.17 -10.92 -7.28
N LYS A 346 14.32 -11.35 -7.79
CA LYS A 346 15.00 -10.74 -8.91
C LYS A 346 15.62 -11.85 -9.76
N VAL A 347 15.34 -11.81 -11.05
CA VAL A 347 15.92 -12.72 -12.03
C VAL A 347 16.36 -11.91 -13.23
N PHE A 348 17.53 -12.18 -13.75
CA PHE A 348 17.96 -11.56 -14.99
C PHE A 348 18.88 -12.49 -15.79
N ASP A 349 18.85 -12.29 -17.09
CA ASP A 349 19.78 -12.87 -18.05
C ASP A 349 20.38 -11.74 -18.87
N GLN A 350 21.69 -11.58 -18.70
CA GLN A 350 22.51 -10.63 -19.43
C GLN A 350 23.64 -11.41 -20.10
N PRO A 351 24.26 -10.92 -21.18
CA PRO A 351 25.36 -11.61 -21.80
C PRO A 351 26.46 -11.98 -20.80
N GLY A 352 26.70 -13.28 -20.68
CA GLY A 352 27.65 -13.82 -19.76
C GLY A 352 27.21 -14.00 -18.33
N LEU A 353 26.07 -13.40 -17.90
CA LEU A 353 25.67 -13.41 -16.50
C LEU A 353 24.18 -13.71 -16.32
N LYS A 354 23.86 -14.79 -15.63
CA LYS A 354 22.50 -15.13 -15.17
C LYS A 354 22.43 -15.06 -13.66
N SER A 355 21.35 -14.52 -13.14
CA SER A 355 21.17 -14.40 -11.68
C SER A 355 19.73 -14.64 -11.26
N LEU A 356 19.60 -15.33 -10.13
CA LEU A 356 18.36 -15.49 -9.39
C LEU A 356 18.62 -15.04 -7.95
N LYS A 357 17.78 -14.15 -7.42
CA LYS A 357 17.82 -13.69 -6.04
C LYS A 357 16.44 -13.74 -5.43
N PHE A 358 16.35 -14.24 -4.20
CA PHE A 358 15.17 -14.19 -3.38
C PHE A 358 15.52 -13.62 -2.00
N GLU A 359 14.69 -12.73 -1.46
CA GLU A 359 14.88 -12.11 -0.14
C GLU A 359 13.56 -12.03 0.60
N VAL A 360 13.62 -12.32 1.89
CA VAL A 360 12.56 -12.00 2.85
C VAL A 360 13.06 -10.89 3.75
N ASN A 361 12.36 -9.77 3.75
CA ASN A 361 12.67 -8.59 4.55
C ASN A 361 11.66 -8.43 5.68
N LYS A 362 12.14 -8.04 6.86
CA LYS A 362 11.30 -7.65 8.00
C LYS A 362 11.79 -6.34 8.58
N THR A 363 10.87 -5.39 8.73
CA THR A 363 11.16 -4.11 9.40
C THR A 363 10.47 -4.07 10.77
N LYS A 364 11.21 -3.64 11.80
CA LYS A 364 10.68 -3.36 13.14
C LYS A 364 10.99 -1.94 13.58
N PHE A 365 10.07 -1.37 14.35
CA PHE A 365 10.19 -0.03 14.95
C PHE A 365 9.94 -0.17 16.48
N PRO A 366 10.96 -0.45 17.31
CA PRO A 366 10.78 -0.70 18.75
C PRO A 366 10.01 0.39 19.49
N ASN A 367 10.18 1.65 19.08
CA ASN A 367 9.56 2.81 19.70
C ASN A 367 8.29 3.31 18.96
N GLY A 368 7.63 2.44 18.18
CA GLY A 368 6.43 2.79 17.41
C GLY A 368 6.70 3.05 15.93
N TYR A 369 5.64 3.06 15.14
CA TYR A 369 5.70 3.12 13.68
C TYR A 369 6.53 4.30 13.15
N ARG A 370 7.47 4.01 12.25
CA ARG A 370 8.42 4.96 11.66
C ARG A 370 9.34 5.69 12.64
N SER A 371 9.36 5.28 13.91
CA SER A 371 10.31 5.82 14.89
C SER A 371 11.69 5.19 14.78
N LYS A 372 12.68 5.82 15.39
CA LYS A 372 14.02 5.25 15.56
C LYS A 372 14.16 4.64 16.96
N PRO A 373 14.96 3.59 17.14
CA PRO A 373 15.74 2.93 16.10
C PRO A 373 14.84 2.14 15.12
N LYS A 374 15.19 2.15 13.84
CA LYS A 374 14.62 1.28 12.82
C LYS A 374 15.50 0.04 12.70
N GLN A 375 14.91 -1.15 12.75
CA GLN A 375 15.60 -2.42 12.57
C GLN A 375 15.10 -3.12 11.30
N ASN A 376 16.01 -3.49 10.40
CA ASN A 376 15.74 -4.27 9.22
C ASN A 376 16.45 -5.61 9.32
N TYR A 377 15.73 -6.68 9.06
CA TYR A 377 16.25 -8.04 8.95
C TYR A 377 16.02 -8.52 7.54
N LYS A 378 17.04 -9.06 6.92
CA LYS A 378 16.97 -9.68 5.59
C LYS A 378 17.53 -11.08 5.67
N LEU A 379 16.76 -12.02 5.16
CA LEU A 379 17.24 -13.38 4.87
C LEU A 379 17.12 -13.56 3.38
N GLY A 380 18.18 -13.97 2.73
CA GLY A 380 18.17 -14.09 1.28
C GLY A 380 19.01 -15.27 0.78
N PHE A 381 18.69 -15.59 -0.45
CA PHE A 381 19.38 -16.61 -1.23
C PHE A 381 19.65 -16.04 -2.61
N TYR A 382 20.82 -16.26 -3.15
CA TYR A 382 21.10 -15.95 -4.54
C TYR A 382 21.91 -17.05 -5.23
N VAL A 383 21.67 -17.18 -6.53
CA VAL A 383 22.49 -17.96 -7.44
C VAL A 383 22.89 -17.05 -8.59
N GLN A 384 24.15 -17.06 -8.90
CA GLN A 384 24.71 -16.33 -10.01
C GLN A 384 25.56 -17.31 -10.85
N SER A 385 25.39 -17.28 -12.15
CA SER A 385 26.13 -18.11 -13.07
C SER A 385 26.82 -17.24 -14.11
N ASN A 386 28.14 -17.22 -14.12
CA ASN A 386 28.90 -16.66 -15.21
C ASN A 386 29.12 -17.76 -16.26
N VAL A 387 28.50 -17.59 -17.42
CA VAL A 387 28.53 -18.55 -18.53
C VAL A 387 29.44 -18.11 -19.68
N ASP A 388 30.11 -16.96 -19.55
CA ASP A 388 30.99 -16.43 -20.57
C ASP A 388 32.35 -17.12 -20.48
N THR A 389 32.55 -18.14 -21.30
CA THR A 389 33.80 -18.92 -21.39
C THR A 389 34.85 -18.30 -22.31
N LYS A 390 34.49 -17.25 -23.09
CA LYS A 390 35.41 -16.60 -24.04
C LYS A 390 36.06 -15.33 -23.50
N ARG A 391 35.48 -14.72 -22.44
CA ARG A 391 35.98 -13.50 -21.78
C ARG A 391 36.55 -13.80 -20.40
N THR A 392 37.34 -14.82 -20.30
CA THR A 392 37.95 -15.30 -19.04
C THR A 392 38.86 -14.28 -18.37
N ASN A 393 39.39 -13.32 -19.13
CA ASN A 393 40.16 -12.19 -18.61
C ASN A 393 39.31 -11.12 -17.89
N LEU A 394 37.98 -11.11 -18.08
CA LEU A 394 37.06 -10.21 -17.40
C LEU A 394 36.28 -10.91 -16.30
N PHE A 395 35.96 -12.19 -16.50
CA PHE A 395 35.09 -12.94 -15.57
C PHE A 395 35.56 -14.40 -15.51
N GLU A 396 35.69 -14.94 -14.32
CA GLU A 396 35.88 -16.39 -14.17
C GLU A 396 34.54 -17.12 -14.40
N PRO A 397 34.49 -18.09 -15.33
CA PRO A 397 33.29 -18.92 -15.51
C PRO A 397 33.01 -19.78 -14.29
N GLY A 398 31.76 -19.84 -13.89
CA GLY A 398 31.34 -20.65 -12.77
C GLY A 398 30.00 -20.26 -12.19
N LYS A 399 29.58 -21.01 -11.20
CA LYS A 399 28.36 -20.74 -10.42
C LYS A 399 28.75 -20.30 -9.02
N LEU A 400 28.07 -19.27 -8.53
CA LEU A 400 28.16 -18.81 -7.16
C LEU A 400 26.75 -18.85 -6.56
N SER A 401 26.58 -19.55 -5.46
CA SER A 401 25.34 -19.54 -4.71
C SER A 401 25.61 -19.26 -3.24
N SER A 402 24.75 -18.49 -2.63
CA SER A 402 24.89 -18.13 -1.23
C SER A 402 23.55 -17.94 -0.54
N ILE A 403 23.51 -18.34 0.71
CA ILE A 403 22.51 -17.88 1.68
C ILE A 403 23.15 -16.77 2.51
N TYR A 404 22.37 -15.74 2.81
CA TYR A 404 22.88 -14.63 3.59
C TYR A 404 21.83 -14.09 4.55
N PHE A 405 22.31 -13.54 5.66
CA PHE A 405 21.53 -12.80 6.63
C PHE A 405 22.15 -11.43 6.80
N ASN A 406 21.31 -10.39 6.74
CA ASN A 406 21.69 -9.02 7.04
C ASN A 406 20.79 -8.47 8.12
N HIS A 407 21.36 -7.88 9.15
CA HIS A 407 20.66 -7.09 10.16
C HIS A 407 21.19 -5.67 10.15
N LEU A 408 20.32 -4.70 9.99
CA LEU A 408 20.65 -3.28 9.98
C LEU A 408 19.80 -2.55 11.02
N MET A 409 20.44 -1.97 12.02
CA MET A 409 19.82 -1.08 13.01
C MET A 409 20.25 0.35 12.75
N LYS A 410 19.27 1.25 12.57
CA LYS A 410 19.49 2.69 12.37
C LYS A 410 18.88 3.49 13.52
N SER A 411 19.71 4.17 14.29
CA SER A 411 19.31 5.17 15.28
C SER A 411 19.58 6.59 14.79
N ASN A 412 19.34 7.59 15.66
CA ASN A 412 19.72 8.98 15.38
C ASN A 412 21.25 9.16 15.38
N TYR A 413 21.96 8.40 16.19
CA TYR A 413 23.37 8.61 16.52
C TYR A 413 24.29 7.57 15.92
N PHE A 414 23.77 6.39 15.59
CA PHE A 414 24.58 5.31 15.04
C PHE A 414 23.78 4.41 14.07
N GLU A 415 24.53 3.75 13.20
CA GLU A 415 24.05 2.61 12.42
C GLU A 415 24.92 1.40 12.76
N PHE A 416 24.26 0.28 13.00
CA PHE A 416 24.93 -1.01 13.21
C PHE A 416 24.44 -1.99 12.16
N GLU A 417 25.38 -2.64 11.48
CA GLU A 417 25.07 -3.61 10.43
C GLU A 417 25.86 -4.90 10.67
N THR A 418 25.18 -6.02 10.56
CA THR A 418 25.77 -7.35 10.59
C THR A 418 25.43 -8.05 9.28
N ASP A 419 26.45 -8.53 8.58
CA ASP A 419 26.32 -9.36 7.39
C ASP A 419 26.93 -10.72 7.63
N ILE A 420 26.16 -11.78 7.37
CA ILE A 420 26.59 -13.16 7.42
C ILE A 420 26.23 -13.78 6.07
N SER A 421 27.18 -14.42 5.41
CA SER A 421 26.93 -15.13 4.15
C SER A 421 27.80 -16.37 4.02
N ASN A 422 27.19 -17.44 3.51
CA ASN A 422 27.86 -18.71 3.24
C ASN A 422 27.54 -19.18 1.83
N SER A 423 28.53 -19.76 1.15
CA SER A 423 28.30 -20.51 -0.08
C SER A 423 27.42 -21.74 0.19
N ILE A 424 26.77 -22.22 -0.85
CA ILE A 424 25.94 -23.43 -0.80
C ILE A 424 26.57 -24.49 -1.73
N SER A 425 27.33 -25.39 -1.15
CA SER A 425 27.79 -26.59 -1.85
C SER A 425 26.64 -27.60 -2.01
N PRO A 426 26.43 -28.24 -3.17
CA PRO A 426 27.28 -28.29 -4.35
C PRO A 426 26.95 -27.23 -5.44
N PHE A 427 26.13 -26.26 -5.16
CA PHE A 427 25.67 -25.26 -6.14
C PHE A 427 26.63 -24.07 -6.34
N SER A 428 27.73 -24.05 -5.61
CA SER A 428 28.79 -23.04 -5.75
C SER A 428 30.09 -23.68 -6.18
N ARG A 429 30.81 -23.04 -7.11
CA ARG A 429 32.18 -23.43 -7.49
C ARG A 429 33.18 -23.01 -6.41
N TRP A 430 32.88 -21.93 -5.68
CA TRP A 430 33.75 -21.41 -4.64
C TRP A 430 33.05 -21.54 -3.29
N ASP A 431 33.73 -22.13 -2.33
CA ASP A 431 33.26 -22.18 -0.96
C ASP A 431 33.78 -20.98 -0.17
N PHE A 432 32.90 -20.29 0.49
CA PHE A 432 33.25 -19.17 1.34
C PHE A 432 32.30 -19.03 2.51
N SER A 433 32.81 -18.47 3.58
CA SER A 433 32.04 -17.97 4.72
C SER A 433 32.47 -16.55 5.03
N LYS A 434 31.53 -15.65 5.22
CA LYS A 434 31.81 -14.26 5.54
C LYS A 434 30.93 -13.82 6.69
N ILE A 435 31.55 -13.18 7.69
CA ILE A 435 30.88 -12.43 8.76
C ILE A 435 31.51 -11.06 8.81
N SER A 436 30.69 -10.02 8.80
CA SER A 436 31.16 -8.64 8.97
C SER A 436 30.24 -7.84 9.87
N PHE A 437 30.84 -6.93 10.64
CA PHE A 437 30.17 -5.98 11.51
C PHE A 437 30.61 -4.58 11.09
N THR A 438 29.64 -3.70 10.88
CA THR A 438 29.90 -2.29 10.57
C THR A 438 29.20 -1.42 11.57
N ILE A 439 29.92 -0.51 12.19
CA ILE A 439 29.35 0.52 13.06
C ILE A 439 29.68 1.87 12.45
N LYS A 440 28.67 2.72 12.29
CA LYS A 440 28.81 4.12 11.87
C LYS A 440 28.26 5.00 12.95
N PHE A 441 29.08 5.92 13.45
CA PHE A 441 28.63 6.96 14.37
C PHE A 441 28.35 8.24 13.59
N LYS A 442 27.27 8.91 13.94
CA LYS A 442 26.84 10.16 13.34
C LYS A 442 26.92 11.26 14.38
N GLN A 443 27.68 12.28 14.11
CA GLN A 443 27.74 13.48 14.93
C GLN A 443 27.26 14.66 14.08
N ALA A 444 26.10 15.22 14.42
CA ALA A 444 25.62 16.44 13.77
C ALA A 444 26.54 17.63 14.16
N LYS A 445 27.11 18.29 13.16
CA LYS A 445 27.91 19.52 13.34
C LYS A 445 27.09 20.78 13.11
N SER A 446 26.11 20.71 12.21
CA SER A 446 25.22 21.80 11.86
C SER A 446 24.00 21.23 11.16
N PHE A 447 23.03 22.07 10.84
CA PHE A 447 21.80 21.67 10.15
C PHE A 447 22.05 20.94 8.81
N ASN A 448 23.20 21.15 8.17
CA ASN A 448 23.55 20.64 6.83
C ASN A 448 24.83 19.79 6.79
N SER A 449 25.44 19.44 7.91
CA SER A 449 26.67 18.62 7.91
C SER A 449 26.68 17.57 9.02
N GLU A 450 27.07 16.34 8.65
CA GLU A 450 27.28 15.22 9.58
C GLU A 450 28.74 14.75 9.49
N ASN A 451 29.37 14.48 10.64
CA ASN A 451 30.55 13.65 10.70
C ASN A 451 30.15 12.19 10.79
N VAL A 452 30.67 11.35 9.89
CA VAL A 452 30.42 9.92 9.90
C VAL A 452 31.74 9.19 10.17
N PHE A 453 31.80 8.48 11.30
CA PHE A 453 32.87 7.57 11.63
C PHE A 453 32.42 6.14 11.33
N ARG A 454 33.21 5.42 10.57
CA ARG A 454 32.90 4.02 10.21
C ARG A 454 33.98 3.11 10.81
N TYR A 455 33.54 2.10 11.56
CA TYR A 455 34.35 0.97 11.95
C TYR A 455 33.84 -0.28 11.27
N LEU A 456 34.72 -0.99 10.54
CA LEU A 456 34.41 -2.23 9.85
C LEU A 456 35.36 -3.31 10.37
N THR A 457 34.81 -4.39 10.87
CA THR A 457 35.55 -5.62 11.16
C THR A 457 34.82 -6.82 10.59
N GLY A 458 35.55 -7.85 10.22
CA GLY A 458 34.92 -9.05 9.69
C GLY A 458 35.93 -10.16 9.50
N PHE A 459 35.38 -11.35 9.28
CA PHE A 459 36.12 -12.56 8.95
C PHE A 459 35.58 -13.08 7.63
N THR A 460 36.52 -13.44 6.73
CA THR A 460 36.19 -14.10 5.47
C THR A 460 37.06 -15.31 5.33
N HIS A 461 36.47 -16.48 5.12
CA HIS A 461 37.15 -17.69 4.73
C HIS A 461 36.69 -18.04 3.32
N ALA A 462 37.64 -18.26 2.43
CA ALA A 462 37.40 -18.74 1.07
C ALA A 462 38.25 -19.99 0.84
N GLY A 463 37.57 -21.09 0.53
CA GLY A 463 38.20 -22.31 0.06
C GLY A 463 38.29 -22.31 -1.47
N ILE A 464 39.33 -22.86 -2.02
CA ILE A 464 39.50 -23.06 -3.47
C ILE A 464 38.80 -24.34 -3.89
#